data_88443ce0134350eb11f3aa001f3a4f04
#
_entry.id   88443ce0134350eb11f3aa001f3a4f04
#
_cell.length_a   1.000
_cell.length_b   1.000
_cell.length_c   1.000
_cell.angle_alpha   90.00
_cell.angle_beta   90.00
_cell.angle_gamma   90.00
#
_symmetry.space_group_name_H-M   'P 1'
#
loop_
_entity.id
_entity.type
_entity.pdbx_description
1 polymer ?
#
loop_
_entity_poly.entity_id
_entity_poly.type
_entity_poly.pdbx_seq_one_letter_code
_entity_poly.pdbx_strand_id
1 'polypeptide(L)'
;MDKFIVNIIHRPEMVPEYSATVTGQGKEEDIGDKALLTESLDIFKTQQRLAHENGLKVTIQMTYASLFNDEAVEIAKHDHEVYGDEIALSLLGLPCEEFREKYKTKDFCIWMFSMEDKKAIVNDVFEKFHDRFGFYPESTGSYYMDAELINYVKEAYPSVKCAVATCWEEGPKAYHTCNNSWYTLFDGGPWAPWIPSKQNTHAPAANQAEDSGIVAIPHLSRDLIACYDGNGSNFGTHPQNVLRGMIYDTKTWEYPYLYNLIDQYRDLEKYNNGYAYNMMFVGPGWMNKMGRWEAPYDLLLKSYSDGCKYYGDLKKEGKLVDMTMSEFADHYRKKKGITDEKR
;
A
#
# COMPACT_ATOMS: atom_id res chain seq x y z
N MET A 1 18.00 -14.55 -14.52
CA MET A 1 16.66 -14.50 -13.91
C MET A 1 16.69 -13.39 -12.90
N ASP A 2 15.91 -12.35 -13.09
CA ASP A 2 15.84 -11.27 -12.11
C ASP A 2 15.26 -11.84 -10.81
N LYS A 3 15.73 -11.30 -9.68
CA LYS A 3 15.24 -11.75 -8.39
C LYS A 3 13.80 -11.31 -8.22
N PHE A 4 13.02 -12.09 -7.50
CA PHE A 4 11.69 -11.68 -7.08
C PHE A 4 11.79 -10.44 -6.17
N ILE A 5 11.03 -9.40 -6.49
CA ILE A 5 11.03 -8.15 -5.74
C ILE A 5 9.78 -8.08 -4.88
N VAL A 6 9.92 -7.80 -3.61
CA VAL A 6 8.81 -7.53 -2.72
C VAL A 6 8.92 -6.13 -2.11
N ASN A 7 7.82 -5.39 -2.15
CA ASN A 7 7.63 -4.22 -1.29
C ASN A 7 6.75 -4.63 -0.11
N ILE A 8 7.26 -4.46 1.10
CA ILE A 8 6.50 -4.67 2.32
C ILE A 8 6.08 -3.31 2.85
N ILE A 9 4.79 -3.11 3.02
CA ILE A 9 4.24 -1.85 3.51
C ILE A 9 3.56 -2.09 4.84
N HIS A 10 3.97 -1.32 5.84
CA HIS A 10 3.28 -1.21 7.11
C HIS A 10 2.72 0.19 7.28
N ARG A 11 1.60 0.31 7.94
CA ARG A 11 0.96 1.59 8.16
C ARG A 11 0.44 1.65 9.59
N PRO A 12 0.89 2.60 10.42
CA PRO A 12 0.33 2.82 11.74
C PRO A 12 -1.10 3.38 11.58
N GLU A 13 -2.08 2.49 11.59
CA GLU A 13 -3.49 2.84 11.48
C GLU A 13 -4.03 3.11 12.87
N MET A 14 -4.40 4.36 13.11
CA MET A 14 -4.86 4.80 14.42
C MET A 14 -6.29 5.33 14.41
N VAL A 15 -6.98 5.24 13.27
CA VAL A 15 -8.28 5.87 13.12
C VAL A 15 -9.39 4.88 12.85
N PRO A 16 -10.39 4.90 13.70
CA PRO A 16 -11.60 4.10 13.61
C PRO A 16 -12.33 4.16 12.28
N GLU A 17 -12.56 5.29 11.79
CA GLU A 17 -13.47 5.53 10.67
C GLU A 17 -12.90 5.15 9.32
N TYR A 18 -11.62 4.92 9.26
CA TYR A 18 -10.93 4.54 8.06
C TYR A 18 -11.48 3.26 7.43
N SER A 19 -11.78 2.29 8.25
CA SER A 19 -12.15 0.96 7.80
C SER A 19 -13.57 0.89 7.21
N ALA A 20 -14.50 1.62 7.78
CA ALA A 20 -15.90 1.52 7.39
C ALA A 20 -16.17 2.05 5.98
N THR A 21 -15.44 3.06 5.56
CA THR A 21 -15.71 3.75 4.31
C THR A 21 -14.90 3.21 3.14
N VAL A 22 -13.70 2.69 3.39
CA VAL A 22 -12.94 1.98 2.34
C VAL A 22 -13.65 0.72 1.88
N THR A 23 -14.50 0.14 2.70
CA THR A 23 -15.25 -1.06 2.34
C THR A 23 -16.55 -0.81 1.63
N GLY A 24 -16.96 0.45 1.45
CA GLY A 24 -18.21 0.78 0.79
C GLY A 24 -19.46 0.23 1.53
N GLN A 25 -19.31 -0.23 2.74
CA GLN A 25 -20.41 -0.71 3.56
C GLN A 25 -21.12 0.43 4.30
N GLY A 26 -21.08 1.59 3.75
CA GLY A 26 -21.55 2.90 4.11
C GLY A 26 -22.83 3.11 4.91
N LYS A 27 -23.11 2.24 5.88
CA LYS A 27 -24.04 2.59 6.93
C LYS A 27 -23.26 3.04 8.16
N GLU A 28 -23.63 4.16 8.70
CA GLU A 28 -23.13 4.64 10.00
C GLU A 28 -23.19 3.56 11.10
N GLU A 29 -24.08 2.59 10.95
CA GLU A 29 -24.25 1.44 11.83
C GLU A 29 -23.15 0.37 11.64
N ASP A 30 -22.57 0.24 10.45
CA ASP A 30 -21.47 -0.68 10.17
C ASP A 30 -20.10 -0.12 10.63
N ILE A 31 -20.04 1.17 10.98
CA ILE A 31 -18.93 1.78 11.74
C ILE A 31 -18.80 1.13 13.13
N GLY A 32 -19.81 0.36 13.50
CA GLY A 32 -19.77 -0.49 14.67
C GLY A 32 -18.74 -1.60 14.65
N ASP A 33 -18.10 -1.87 13.52
CA ASP A 33 -16.89 -2.70 13.44
C ASP A 33 -15.66 -1.96 14.00
N LYS A 34 -15.88 -1.40 15.20
CA LYS A 34 -14.83 -0.86 16.08
C LYS A 34 -13.64 -1.82 16.22
N ALA A 35 -13.83 -3.04 15.80
CA ALA A 35 -12.87 -4.12 15.86
C ALA A 35 -11.75 -4.02 14.82
N LEU A 36 -11.95 -3.27 13.73
CA LEU A 36 -10.91 -3.09 12.72
C LEU A 36 -9.91 -2.00 13.10
N LEU A 37 -10.10 -1.40 14.25
CA LEU A 37 -9.44 -0.20 14.66
C LEU A 37 -8.57 -0.49 15.85
N THR A 38 -7.34 -0.15 15.71
CA THR A 38 -6.43 -0.18 16.82
C THR A 38 -6.18 1.25 17.28
N GLU A 39 -6.71 1.59 18.43
CA GLU A 39 -6.23 2.74 19.20
C GLU A 39 -4.79 2.50 19.69
N SER A 40 -4.29 1.28 19.48
CA SER A 40 -2.99 0.80 19.93
C SER A 40 -2.06 0.51 18.77
N LEU A 41 -0.79 0.83 18.91
CA LEU A 41 0.28 0.49 17.98
C LEU A 41 0.77 -0.97 18.11
N ASP A 42 0.16 -1.80 18.94
CA ASP A 42 0.68 -3.14 19.27
C ASP A 42 0.78 -4.06 18.05
N ILE A 43 -0.22 -4.02 17.15
CA ILE A 43 -0.18 -4.81 15.92
C ILE A 43 0.90 -4.27 14.99
N PHE A 44 0.97 -2.95 14.80
CA PHE A 44 2.01 -2.32 13.99
C PHE A 44 3.42 -2.68 14.51
N LYS A 45 3.66 -2.55 15.82
CA LYS A 45 4.93 -2.96 16.45
C LYS A 45 5.24 -4.43 16.20
N THR A 46 4.22 -5.27 16.28
CA THR A 46 4.37 -6.71 16.02
C THR A 46 4.75 -6.98 14.57
N GLN A 47 4.14 -6.28 13.62
CA GLN A 47 4.47 -6.39 12.20
C GLN A 47 5.92 -5.96 11.95
N GLN A 48 6.34 -4.81 12.49
CA GLN A 48 7.72 -4.32 12.39
C GLN A 48 8.70 -5.36 12.93
N ARG A 49 8.48 -5.82 14.14
CA ARG A 49 9.33 -6.84 14.75
C ARG A 49 9.43 -8.12 13.91
N LEU A 50 8.32 -8.64 13.41
CA LEU A 50 8.31 -9.87 12.60
C LEU A 50 9.04 -9.70 11.27
N ALA A 51 8.93 -8.56 10.62
CA ALA A 51 9.69 -8.26 9.41
C ALA A 51 11.20 -8.18 9.73
N HIS A 52 11.59 -7.41 10.74
CA HIS A 52 13.00 -7.21 11.11
C HIS A 52 13.68 -8.48 11.62
N GLU A 53 13.00 -9.31 12.42
CA GLU A 53 13.51 -10.63 12.85
C GLU A 53 13.84 -11.55 11.66
N ASN A 54 13.19 -11.34 10.54
CA ASN A 54 13.44 -12.07 9.29
C ASN A 54 14.38 -11.32 8.32
N GLY A 55 14.97 -10.21 8.75
CA GLY A 55 15.92 -9.42 7.98
C GLY A 55 15.30 -8.69 6.79
N LEU A 56 14.02 -8.37 6.87
CA LEU A 56 13.27 -7.67 5.82
C LEU A 56 13.19 -6.17 6.13
N LYS A 57 13.34 -5.35 5.10
CA LYS A 57 13.06 -3.91 5.15
C LYS A 57 11.61 -3.66 4.78
N VAL A 58 11.06 -2.58 5.31
CA VAL A 58 9.68 -2.17 5.04
C VAL A 58 9.59 -0.70 4.63
N THR A 59 8.49 -0.33 4.02
CA THR A 59 8.08 1.06 3.86
C THR A 59 7.01 1.34 4.90
N ILE A 60 7.28 2.27 5.81
CA ILE A 60 6.35 2.71 6.84
C ILE A 60 5.55 3.87 6.27
N GLN A 61 4.31 3.63 5.88
CA GLN A 61 3.41 4.69 5.40
C GLN A 61 2.72 5.37 6.57
N MET A 62 3.27 6.49 7.02
CA MET A 62 2.66 7.32 8.07
C MET A 62 1.33 7.88 7.59
N THR A 63 0.28 7.70 8.36
CA THR A 63 -1.01 8.36 8.14
C THR A 63 -1.00 9.76 8.74
N TYR A 64 -1.91 10.64 8.32
CA TYR A 64 -2.00 11.97 8.92
C TYR A 64 -2.22 11.88 10.43
N ALA A 65 -3.11 11.01 10.86
CA ALA A 65 -3.35 10.75 12.29
C ALA A 65 -2.09 10.30 13.05
N SER A 66 -1.29 9.42 12.45
CA SER A 66 -0.08 8.90 13.09
C SER A 66 1.02 9.96 13.24
N LEU A 67 0.98 11.04 12.45
CA LEU A 67 1.91 12.16 12.59
C LEU A 67 1.68 12.98 13.87
N PHE A 68 0.53 12.84 14.51
CA PHE A 68 0.25 13.45 15.83
C PHE A 68 0.59 12.51 16.99
N ASN A 69 0.98 11.27 16.72
CA ASN A 69 1.35 10.30 17.73
C ASN A 69 2.87 10.20 17.86
N ASP A 70 3.40 10.66 19.00
CA ASP A 70 4.85 10.68 19.23
C ASP A 70 5.47 9.27 19.22
N GLU A 71 4.77 8.27 19.76
CA GLU A 71 5.26 6.88 19.75
C GLU A 71 5.38 6.32 18.33
N ALA A 72 4.40 6.57 17.47
CA ALA A 72 4.45 6.14 16.07
C ALA A 72 5.62 6.80 15.32
N VAL A 73 5.85 8.09 15.56
CA VAL A 73 6.97 8.84 14.98
C VAL A 73 8.32 8.31 15.43
N GLU A 74 8.47 8.05 16.73
CA GLU A 74 9.74 7.54 17.28
C GLU A 74 10.03 6.11 16.80
N ILE A 75 9.02 5.25 16.67
CA ILE A 75 9.19 3.93 16.06
C ILE A 75 9.68 4.07 14.63
N ALA A 76 9.04 4.93 13.82
CA ALA A 76 9.43 5.11 12.43
C ALA A 76 10.87 5.62 12.29
N LYS A 77 11.29 6.59 13.13
CA LYS A 77 12.68 7.08 13.16
C LYS A 77 13.67 5.99 13.55
N HIS A 78 13.37 5.28 14.63
CA HIS A 78 14.22 4.18 15.09
C HIS A 78 14.40 3.12 14.01
N ASP A 79 13.31 2.69 13.38
CA ASP A 79 13.34 1.60 12.40
C ASP A 79 14.01 2.05 11.09
N HIS A 80 13.88 3.33 10.74
CA HIS A 80 14.64 3.92 9.64
C HIS A 80 16.15 3.87 9.91
N GLU A 81 16.58 4.28 11.11
CA GLU A 81 18.00 4.33 11.48
C GLU A 81 18.62 2.94 11.64
N VAL A 82 17.88 1.99 12.22
CA VAL A 82 18.42 0.67 12.59
C VAL A 82 18.30 -0.34 11.48
N TYR A 83 17.18 -0.35 10.76
CA TYR A 83 16.86 -1.39 9.77
C TYR A 83 16.89 -0.88 8.33
N GLY A 84 16.96 0.43 8.12
CA GLY A 84 16.94 1.04 6.79
C GLY A 84 15.53 1.09 6.18
N ASP A 85 14.50 1.09 7.01
CA ASP A 85 13.13 1.26 6.58
C ASP A 85 12.92 2.63 5.94
N GLU A 86 12.06 2.71 4.96
CA GLU A 86 11.63 3.98 4.39
C GLU A 86 10.49 4.57 5.23
N ILE A 87 10.60 5.86 5.58
CA ILE A 87 9.47 6.61 6.12
C ILE A 87 8.75 7.29 4.97
N ALA A 88 7.56 6.84 4.69
CA ALA A 88 6.69 7.30 3.61
C ALA A 88 5.42 7.98 4.14
N LEU A 89 4.65 8.58 3.27
CA LEU A 89 3.42 9.25 3.63
C LEU A 89 2.20 8.63 2.95
N SER A 90 1.18 8.31 3.71
CA SER A 90 -0.11 7.87 3.20
C SER A 90 -1.10 9.03 3.11
N LEU A 91 -1.67 9.25 1.94
CA LEU A 91 -2.82 10.14 1.73
C LEU A 91 -4.16 9.41 1.92
N LEU A 92 -4.11 8.23 2.49
CA LEU A 92 -5.24 7.45 2.93
C LEU A 92 -5.30 7.50 4.46
N GLY A 93 -6.49 7.43 5.04
CA GLY A 93 -6.63 7.53 6.49
C GLY A 93 -6.35 8.95 7.01
N LEU A 94 -6.85 9.93 6.29
CA LEU A 94 -6.73 11.35 6.66
C LEU A 94 -7.49 11.72 7.94
N PRO A 95 -8.68 11.15 8.23
CA PRO A 95 -9.48 11.61 9.35
C PRO A 95 -8.84 11.30 10.69
N CYS A 96 -8.63 12.35 11.41
CA CYS A 96 -8.41 12.42 12.84
C CYS A 96 -9.17 13.66 13.34
N GLU A 97 -9.15 13.92 14.62
CA GLU A 97 -9.84 15.07 15.20
C GLU A 97 -9.38 16.38 14.56
N GLU A 98 -8.06 16.52 14.40
CA GLU A 98 -7.43 17.69 13.79
C GLU A 98 -7.87 17.90 12.34
N PHE A 99 -7.97 16.83 11.57
CA PHE A 99 -8.43 16.90 10.19
C PHE A 99 -9.88 17.36 10.09
N ARG A 100 -10.76 16.77 10.92
CA ARG A 100 -12.18 17.12 10.96
C ARG A 100 -12.42 18.54 11.44
N GLU A 101 -11.68 18.99 12.45
CA GLU A 101 -11.77 20.35 12.93
C GLU A 101 -11.33 21.34 11.85
N LYS A 102 -10.30 21.03 11.10
CA LYS A 102 -9.77 21.91 10.07
C LYS A 102 -10.65 21.95 8.82
N TYR A 103 -11.00 20.79 8.27
CA TYR A 103 -11.68 20.71 6.99
C TYR A 103 -13.20 20.59 7.08
N LYS A 104 -13.75 20.42 8.29
CA LYS A 104 -15.20 20.33 8.55
C LYS A 104 -15.92 19.28 7.70
N THR A 105 -15.25 18.16 7.43
CA THR A 105 -15.74 17.10 6.55
C THR A 105 -15.68 15.74 7.22
N LYS A 106 -16.51 14.83 6.73
CA LYS A 106 -16.44 13.40 7.05
C LYS A 106 -15.69 12.61 5.99
N ASP A 107 -15.39 13.23 4.84
CA ASP A 107 -14.62 12.60 3.76
C ASP A 107 -13.18 12.35 4.22
N PHE A 108 -12.61 11.27 3.76
CA PHE A 108 -11.30 10.80 4.27
C PHE A 108 -10.40 10.21 3.21
N CYS A 109 -10.88 10.08 2.01
CA CYS A 109 -10.09 9.68 0.86
C CYS A 109 -9.76 10.89 0.01
N ILE A 110 -8.52 11.09 -0.32
CA ILE A 110 -8.06 12.27 -1.06
C ILE A 110 -8.81 12.49 -2.38
N TRP A 111 -9.25 11.43 -3.03
CA TRP A 111 -10.00 11.52 -4.29
C TRP A 111 -11.43 12.06 -4.16
N MET A 112 -11.96 12.17 -2.94
CA MET A 112 -13.31 12.67 -2.68
C MET A 112 -13.40 14.19 -2.69
N PHE A 113 -12.26 14.87 -2.69
CA PHE A 113 -12.19 16.32 -2.57
C PHE A 113 -12.07 17.02 -3.92
N SER A 114 -12.44 18.30 -3.96
CA SER A 114 -12.12 19.20 -5.07
C SER A 114 -10.61 19.30 -5.27
N MET A 115 -10.15 19.71 -6.44
CA MET A 115 -8.70 19.85 -6.67
C MET A 115 -8.08 20.95 -5.79
N GLU A 116 -8.82 22.00 -5.49
CA GLU A 116 -8.40 23.04 -4.56
C GLU A 116 -8.18 22.49 -3.14
N ASP A 117 -9.16 21.72 -2.64
CA ASP A 117 -9.06 21.08 -1.34
C ASP A 117 -7.96 20.01 -1.31
N LYS A 118 -7.81 19.20 -2.39
CA LYS A 118 -6.72 18.24 -2.51
C LYS A 118 -5.36 18.89 -2.35
N LYS A 119 -5.12 20.02 -3.01
CA LYS A 119 -3.87 20.79 -2.87
C LYS A 119 -3.65 21.28 -1.44
N ALA A 120 -4.68 21.82 -0.83
CA ALA A 120 -4.60 22.29 0.56
C ALA A 120 -4.29 21.14 1.53
N ILE A 121 -4.98 20.02 1.39
CA ILE A 121 -4.78 18.83 2.22
C ILE A 121 -3.37 18.25 2.00
N VAL A 122 -2.93 18.11 0.76
CA VAL A 122 -1.59 17.59 0.46
C VAL A 122 -0.53 18.47 1.12
N ASN A 123 -0.61 19.79 0.97
CA ASN A 123 0.34 20.69 1.61
C ASN A 123 0.35 20.53 3.14
N ASP A 124 -0.81 20.47 3.74
CA ASP A 124 -0.92 20.32 5.19
C ASP A 124 -0.29 19.01 5.69
N VAL A 125 -0.58 17.91 5.00
CA VAL A 125 -0.08 16.59 5.38
C VAL A 125 1.44 16.47 5.13
N PHE A 126 1.95 17.01 4.03
CA PHE A 126 3.38 16.99 3.71
C PHE A 126 4.18 17.90 4.64
N GLU A 127 3.68 19.11 4.96
CA GLU A 127 4.33 19.99 5.92
C GLU A 127 4.33 19.38 7.32
N LYS A 128 3.21 18.76 7.73
CA LYS A 128 3.18 18.04 9.01
C LYS A 128 4.19 16.89 9.05
N PHE A 129 4.35 16.16 7.95
CA PHE A 129 5.37 15.11 7.83
C PHE A 129 6.78 15.71 7.96
N HIS A 130 7.05 16.80 7.24
CA HIS A 130 8.34 17.50 7.32
C HIS A 130 8.64 18.00 8.73
N ASP A 131 7.65 18.56 9.43
CA ASP A 131 7.80 19.01 10.82
C ASP A 131 8.21 17.88 11.76
N ARG A 132 7.75 16.65 11.49
CA ARG A 132 8.04 15.49 12.33
C ARG A 132 9.38 14.81 12.03
N PHE A 133 9.78 14.80 10.76
CA PHE A 133 10.94 14.03 10.30
C PHE A 133 12.09 14.88 9.79
N GLY A 134 11.89 16.16 9.48
CA GLY A 134 12.91 17.07 8.97
C GLY A 134 13.24 16.92 7.47
N PHE A 135 12.48 16.07 6.77
CA PHE A 135 12.59 15.88 5.32
C PHE A 135 11.21 15.61 4.72
N TYR A 136 11.07 15.76 3.40
CA TYR A 136 9.86 15.37 2.68
C TYR A 136 9.94 13.91 2.24
N PRO A 137 8.80 13.18 2.18
CA PRO A 137 8.79 11.76 1.81
C PRO A 137 9.23 11.57 0.36
N GLU A 138 9.88 10.45 0.08
CA GLU A 138 10.23 10.03 -1.28
C GLU A 138 9.14 9.16 -1.92
N SER A 139 8.23 8.62 -1.12
CA SER A 139 7.07 7.90 -1.60
C SER A 139 5.81 8.30 -0.85
N THR A 140 4.71 8.23 -1.57
CA THR A 140 3.38 8.52 -1.02
C THR A 140 2.35 7.56 -1.59
N GLY A 141 1.10 7.74 -1.25
CA GLY A 141 0.04 7.02 -1.92
C GLY A 141 -1.29 7.12 -1.23
N SER A 142 -2.25 6.94 -2.07
CA SER A 142 -3.63 6.63 -1.73
C SER A 142 -4.02 5.46 -2.63
N TYR A 143 -5.19 4.91 -2.46
CA TYR A 143 -5.66 3.89 -3.40
C TYR A 143 -5.89 4.47 -4.79
N TYR A 144 -6.29 5.71 -4.87
CA TYR A 144 -6.46 6.42 -6.12
C TYR A 144 -5.95 7.86 -6.02
N MET A 145 -5.15 8.23 -7.01
CA MET A 145 -4.71 9.62 -7.23
C MET A 145 -4.92 9.94 -8.72
N ASP A 146 -5.71 10.96 -9.00
CA ASP A 146 -5.87 11.41 -10.38
C ASP A 146 -4.59 12.10 -10.92
N ALA A 147 -4.51 12.25 -12.24
CA ALA A 147 -3.32 12.76 -12.88
C ALA A 147 -2.99 14.20 -12.45
N GLU A 148 -3.99 15.04 -12.21
CA GLU A 148 -3.79 16.42 -11.77
C GLU A 148 -3.14 16.44 -10.36
N LEU A 149 -3.61 15.57 -9.48
CA LEU A 149 -3.04 15.43 -8.13
C LEU A 149 -1.59 14.93 -8.17
N ILE A 150 -1.30 13.91 -9.00
CA ILE A 150 0.06 13.38 -9.17
C ILE A 150 1.00 14.47 -9.69
N ASN A 151 0.57 15.24 -10.71
CA ASN A 151 1.36 16.32 -11.24
C ASN A 151 1.64 17.40 -10.19
N TYR A 152 0.62 17.76 -9.42
CA TYR A 152 0.77 18.72 -8.32
C TYR A 152 1.75 18.23 -7.26
N VAL A 153 1.62 16.97 -6.81
CA VAL A 153 2.54 16.39 -5.82
C VAL A 153 3.97 16.43 -6.34
N LYS A 154 4.20 16.06 -7.60
CA LYS A 154 5.55 16.09 -8.17
C LYS A 154 6.13 17.50 -8.30
N GLU A 155 5.31 18.48 -8.64
CA GLU A 155 5.70 19.88 -8.75
C GLU A 155 6.03 20.49 -7.38
N ALA A 156 5.13 20.32 -6.41
CA ALA A 156 5.26 20.90 -5.08
C ALA A 156 6.32 20.18 -4.22
N TYR A 157 6.44 18.87 -4.39
CA TYR A 157 7.34 18.00 -3.60
C TYR A 157 8.21 17.14 -4.52
N PRO A 158 9.26 17.71 -5.10
CA PRO A 158 10.12 17.02 -6.07
C PRO A 158 10.83 15.77 -5.54
N SER A 159 10.95 15.63 -4.20
CA SER A 159 11.49 14.44 -3.54
C SER A 159 10.67 13.18 -3.84
N VAL A 160 9.36 13.31 -4.11
CA VAL A 160 8.50 12.16 -4.36
C VAL A 160 8.88 11.48 -5.67
N LYS A 161 9.26 10.21 -5.58
CA LYS A 161 9.71 9.35 -6.69
C LYS A 161 8.62 8.40 -7.15
N CYS A 162 7.75 7.97 -6.24
CA CYS A 162 6.72 7.00 -6.53
C CYS A 162 5.48 7.19 -5.66
N ALA A 163 4.41 6.57 -6.12
CA ALA A 163 3.16 6.56 -5.40
C ALA A 163 2.39 5.25 -5.61
N VAL A 164 1.72 4.79 -4.56
CA VAL A 164 0.58 3.88 -4.70
C VAL A 164 -0.62 4.74 -5.10
N ALA A 165 -0.89 4.80 -6.39
CA ALA A 165 -1.81 5.79 -6.95
C ALA A 165 -2.97 5.17 -7.72
N THR A 166 -2.94 3.87 -7.94
CA THR A 166 -3.93 3.20 -8.78
C THR A 166 -4.40 1.91 -8.16
N CYS A 167 -5.60 1.99 -7.69
CA CYS A 167 -6.47 0.86 -7.47
C CYS A 167 -7.70 1.13 -8.34
N TRP A 168 -7.77 0.50 -9.49
CA TRP A 168 -8.60 0.89 -10.63
C TRP A 168 -10.06 1.16 -10.28
N GLU A 169 -10.62 0.37 -9.41
CA GLU A 169 -12.02 0.46 -9.09
C GLU A 169 -12.32 1.10 -7.74
N GLU A 170 -11.31 1.26 -6.93
CA GLU A 170 -11.53 1.71 -5.56
C GLU A 170 -12.03 3.16 -5.49
N GLY A 171 -11.43 4.06 -6.27
CA GLY A 171 -11.84 5.45 -6.28
C GLY A 171 -13.34 5.62 -6.60
N PRO A 172 -13.78 5.28 -7.82
CA PRO A 172 -15.16 5.49 -8.22
C PRO A 172 -16.16 4.61 -7.47
N LYS A 173 -15.84 3.34 -7.25
CA LYS A 173 -16.81 2.37 -6.73
C LYS A 173 -16.89 2.35 -5.21
N ALA A 174 -15.80 2.56 -4.50
CA ALA A 174 -15.88 2.73 -3.04
C ALA A 174 -16.75 3.91 -2.65
N TYR A 175 -16.70 4.98 -3.44
CA TYR A 175 -17.56 6.13 -3.27
C TYR A 175 -19.04 5.82 -3.52
N HIS A 176 -19.33 4.91 -4.44
CA HIS A 176 -20.68 4.54 -4.84
C HIS A 176 -21.19 3.24 -4.19
N THR A 177 -20.68 2.86 -3.05
CA THR A 177 -21.17 1.69 -2.30
C THR A 177 -20.88 0.33 -2.95
N CYS A 178 -19.93 0.24 -3.84
CA CYS A 178 -19.54 -1.03 -4.40
C CYS A 178 -18.57 -1.77 -3.46
N ASN A 179 -18.99 -2.92 -2.96
CA ASN A 179 -18.17 -3.76 -2.08
C ASN A 179 -16.95 -4.39 -2.77
N ASN A 180 -16.72 -4.05 -4.02
CA ASN A 180 -15.83 -4.77 -4.91
C ASN A 180 -14.70 -3.89 -5.42
N SER A 181 -14.16 -3.06 -4.56
CA SER A 181 -13.20 -2.02 -4.89
C SER A 181 -11.81 -2.51 -5.33
N TRP A 182 -11.58 -3.80 -5.39
CA TRP A 182 -10.26 -4.38 -5.64
C TRP A 182 -10.14 -5.11 -7.00
N TYR A 183 -11.05 -4.85 -7.91
CA TYR A 183 -11.09 -5.48 -9.23
C TYR A 183 -10.14 -4.88 -10.28
N THR A 184 -8.96 -4.53 -9.88
CA THR A 184 -7.98 -3.98 -10.82
C THR A 184 -7.65 -4.92 -11.97
N LEU A 185 -7.99 -6.18 -11.85
CA LEU A 185 -7.69 -7.23 -12.82
C LEU A 185 -8.60 -7.22 -14.03
N PHE A 186 -9.86 -6.90 -13.85
CA PHE A 186 -10.85 -7.06 -14.89
C PHE A 186 -10.83 -5.92 -15.91
N ASP A 187 -10.28 -4.79 -15.54
CA ASP A 187 -10.23 -3.61 -16.40
C ASP A 187 -8.97 -3.54 -17.26
N GLY A 188 -8.12 -4.58 -17.21
CA GLY A 188 -6.96 -4.69 -18.07
C GLY A 188 -5.84 -3.70 -17.77
N GLY A 189 -5.79 -3.20 -16.56
CA GLY A 189 -4.75 -2.26 -16.13
C GLY A 189 -3.34 -2.85 -16.14
N PRO A 190 -2.30 -2.01 -16.08
CA PRO A 190 -0.94 -2.48 -15.95
C PRO A 190 -0.74 -3.29 -14.67
N TRP A 191 -0.17 -4.47 -14.80
CA TRP A 191 0.17 -5.36 -13.69
C TRP A 191 1.51 -5.07 -13.06
N ALA A 192 2.32 -4.31 -13.77
CA ALA A 192 3.65 -3.91 -13.40
C ALA A 192 3.67 -2.42 -13.13
N PRO A 193 4.66 -1.91 -12.39
CA PRO A 193 4.87 -0.49 -12.23
C PRO A 193 4.99 0.22 -13.57
N TRP A 194 4.53 1.46 -13.64
CA TRP A 194 4.64 2.33 -14.82
C TRP A 194 4.84 3.78 -14.39
N ILE A 195 5.17 4.61 -15.34
CA ILE A 195 5.16 6.07 -15.17
C ILE A 195 3.85 6.58 -15.76
N PRO A 196 2.95 7.13 -14.95
CA PRO A 196 1.69 7.67 -15.43
C PRO A 196 1.88 8.81 -16.42
N SER A 197 0.98 8.87 -17.38
CA SER A 197 0.79 10.07 -18.19
C SER A 197 0.31 11.25 -17.33
N LYS A 198 0.81 12.44 -17.60
CA LYS A 198 0.31 13.68 -17.00
C LYS A 198 -1.19 13.93 -17.20
N GLN A 199 -1.81 13.22 -18.11
CA GLN A 199 -3.23 13.39 -18.44
C GLN A 199 -4.11 12.25 -17.89
N ASN A 200 -3.52 11.09 -17.62
CA ASN A 200 -4.26 9.91 -17.15
C ASN A 200 -3.36 9.01 -16.32
N THR A 201 -3.65 8.92 -15.04
CA THR A 201 -2.88 8.07 -14.11
C THR A 201 -2.86 6.60 -14.51
N HIS A 202 -3.93 6.12 -15.13
CA HIS A 202 -4.07 4.72 -15.54
C HIS A 202 -3.36 4.40 -16.86
N ALA A 203 -2.93 5.41 -17.60
CA ALA A 203 -2.19 5.21 -18.83
C ALA A 203 -0.70 5.44 -18.63
N PRO A 204 0.16 4.54 -19.09
CA PRO A 204 1.58 4.82 -19.17
C PRO A 204 1.87 6.04 -20.04
N ALA A 205 2.84 6.85 -19.66
CA ALA A 205 3.31 7.96 -20.49
C ALA A 205 3.88 7.43 -21.82
N ALA A 206 3.40 7.95 -22.94
CA ALA A 206 3.84 7.54 -24.26
C ALA A 206 5.25 8.07 -24.62
N ASN A 207 5.65 9.16 -23.99
CA ASN A 207 6.93 9.82 -24.22
C ASN A 207 7.35 10.68 -23.00
N GLN A 208 8.56 11.22 -23.02
CA GLN A 208 9.10 12.02 -21.93
C GLN A 208 8.29 13.29 -21.61
N ALA A 209 7.63 13.90 -22.57
CA ALA A 209 6.83 15.10 -22.31
C ALA A 209 5.57 14.79 -21.48
N GLU A 210 5.07 13.58 -21.60
CA GLU A 210 3.91 13.09 -20.86
C GLU A 210 4.27 12.46 -19.51
N ASP A 211 5.53 12.20 -19.26
CA ASP A 211 6.03 11.58 -18.01
C ASP A 211 5.67 12.46 -16.80
N SER A 212 4.90 11.90 -15.87
CA SER A 212 4.50 12.57 -14.63
C SER A 212 5.67 12.77 -13.65
N GLY A 213 6.77 12.09 -13.85
CA GLY A 213 7.92 12.11 -12.95
C GLY A 213 7.80 11.19 -11.73
N ILE A 214 6.68 10.49 -11.59
CA ILE A 214 6.39 9.57 -10.47
C ILE A 214 6.23 8.16 -11.03
N VAL A 215 6.79 7.18 -10.36
CA VAL A 215 6.52 5.76 -10.66
C VAL A 215 5.24 5.35 -9.93
N ALA A 216 4.22 4.94 -10.66
CA ALA A 216 3.05 4.33 -10.07
C ALA A 216 3.36 2.87 -9.72
N ILE A 217 3.22 2.54 -8.45
CA ILE A 217 3.39 1.18 -7.94
C ILE A 217 1.99 0.60 -7.75
N PRO A 218 1.65 -0.50 -8.43
CA PRO A 218 0.32 -1.07 -8.33
C PRO A 218 0.08 -1.62 -6.92
N HIS A 219 -1.03 -1.23 -6.33
CA HIS A 219 -1.50 -1.73 -5.05
C HIS A 219 -2.20 -3.07 -5.26
N LEU A 220 -1.44 -4.10 -5.58
CA LEU A 220 -2.02 -5.41 -5.83
C LEU A 220 -1.07 -6.55 -5.47
N SER A 221 -1.69 -7.63 -5.09
CA SER A 221 -1.12 -8.96 -5.01
C SER A 221 -1.91 -9.82 -5.99
N ARG A 222 -1.27 -10.28 -7.05
CA ARG A 222 -1.94 -11.03 -8.10
C ARG A 222 -2.22 -12.45 -7.64
N ASP A 223 -3.37 -12.64 -7.04
CA ASP A 223 -3.81 -13.93 -6.55
C ASP A 223 -4.94 -14.47 -7.44
N LEU A 224 -4.55 -15.23 -8.46
CA LEU A 224 -5.51 -15.81 -9.40
C LEU A 224 -6.42 -16.83 -8.73
N ILE A 225 -5.95 -17.50 -7.68
CA ILE A 225 -6.73 -18.51 -6.98
C ILE A 225 -7.82 -17.84 -6.16
N ALA A 226 -7.46 -16.78 -5.42
CA ALA A 226 -8.45 -15.99 -4.69
C ALA A 226 -9.47 -15.32 -5.63
N CYS A 227 -9.06 -14.93 -6.84
CA CYS A 227 -10.00 -14.45 -7.86
C CYS A 227 -10.97 -15.54 -8.32
N TYR A 228 -10.52 -16.79 -8.33
CA TYR A 228 -11.27 -17.90 -8.91
C TYR A 228 -12.17 -18.62 -7.92
N ASP A 229 -11.92 -18.53 -6.62
CA ASP A 229 -12.60 -19.35 -5.60
C ASP A 229 -14.12 -19.05 -5.45
N GLY A 230 -14.65 -18.18 -6.28
CA GLY A 230 -16.08 -18.00 -6.48
C GLY A 230 -16.86 -17.33 -5.34
N ASN A 231 -16.24 -17.09 -4.20
CA ASN A 231 -16.87 -16.39 -3.07
C ASN A 231 -16.93 -14.87 -3.27
N GLY A 232 -16.94 -14.45 -4.55
CA GLY A 232 -16.93 -13.04 -4.85
C GLY A 232 -15.76 -12.38 -4.15
N SER A 233 -14.61 -13.04 -4.10
CA SER A 233 -13.47 -12.46 -3.45
C SER A 233 -12.95 -11.35 -4.32
N ASN A 234 -13.57 -10.28 -4.14
CA ASN A 234 -13.20 -8.96 -4.52
C ASN A 234 -11.79 -8.62 -4.06
N PHE A 235 -11.16 -9.55 -3.42
CA PHE A 235 -9.86 -9.44 -2.80
C PHE A 235 -8.78 -10.27 -3.51
N GLY A 236 -9.08 -10.87 -4.64
CA GLY A 236 -8.10 -11.67 -5.38
C GLY A 236 -6.84 -10.90 -5.78
N THR A 237 -6.93 -9.58 -5.84
CA THR A 237 -5.79 -8.71 -6.13
C THR A 237 -5.31 -7.90 -4.93
N HIS A 238 -5.93 -8.06 -3.78
CA HIS A 238 -5.62 -7.25 -2.61
C HIS A 238 -4.27 -7.64 -2.01
N PRO A 239 -3.38 -6.67 -1.70
CA PRO A 239 -2.05 -6.96 -1.15
C PRO A 239 -2.05 -7.71 0.18
N GLN A 240 -3.18 -7.75 0.87
CA GLN A 240 -3.37 -8.51 2.10
C GLN A 240 -3.59 -10.01 1.87
N ASN A 241 -3.69 -10.46 0.63
CA ASN A 241 -3.83 -11.87 0.31
C ASN A 241 -2.64 -12.73 0.77
N VAL A 242 -1.52 -12.10 1.07
CA VAL A 242 -0.41 -12.80 1.73
C VAL A 242 -0.85 -13.47 3.03
N LEU A 243 -1.78 -12.90 3.77
CA LEU A 243 -2.35 -13.54 4.97
C LEU A 243 -3.11 -14.81 4.61
N ARG A 244 -3.94 -14.76 3.57
CA ARG A 244 -4.63 -15.96 3.07
C ARG A 244 -3.64 -16.96 2.49
N GLY A 245 -2.63 -16.50 1.81
CA GLY A 245 -1.62 -17.34 1.19
C GLY A 245 -0.87 -18.24 2.16
N MET A 246 -0.85 -17.91 3.44
CA MET A 246 -0.20 -18.68 4.50
C MET A 246 -1.20 -19.37 5.44
N ILE A 247 -2.51 -19.14 5.28
CA ILE A 247 -3.55 -19.81 6.06
C ILE A 247 -3.99 -21.04 5.31
N TYR A 248 -4.04 -22.15 6.02
CA TYR A 248 -4.78 -23.32 5.57
C TYR A 248 -6.28 -23.02 5.74
N ASP A 249 -6.93 -22.72 4.66
CA ASP A 249 -8.39 -22.76 4.67
C ASP A 249 -8.82 -24.21 4.72
N THR A 250 -9.39 -24.57 5.85
CA THR A 250 -9.86 -25.93 6.10
C THR A 250 -10.97 -26.40 5.15
N LYS A 251 -11.52 -25.51 4.32
CA LYS A 251 -12.56 -25.84 3.37
C LYS A 251 -12.07 -26.03 1.94
N THR A 252 -11.04 -25.29 1.54
CA THR A 252 -10.63 -25.20 0.13
C THR A 252 -9.14 -25.38 -0.10
N TRP A 253 -8.30 -25.24 0.92
CA TRP A 253 -6.84 -25.22 0.79
C TRP A 253 -6.18 -26.20 1.74
N GLU A 254 -5.44 -27.14 1.20
CA GLU A 254 -4.70 -28.13 1.99
C GLU A 254 -3.29 -27.63 2.35
N TYR A 255 -2.83 -26.55 1.71
CA TYR A 255 -1.50 -25.96 1.95
C TYR A 255 -1.48 -24.46 1.63
N PRO A 256 -0.54 -23.70 2.20
CA PRO A 256 -0.36 -22.30 1.88
C PRO A 256 0.02 -22.11 0.40
N TYR A 257 -0.78 -21.34 -0.34
CA TYR A 257 -0.55 -21.15 -1.77
C TYR A 257 0.45 -20.01 -2.09
N LEU A 258 0.93 -19.26 -1.11
CA LEU A 258 1.92 -18.19 -1.31
C LEU A 258 3.17 -18.70 -2.06
N TYR A 259 3.58 -19.93 -1.80
CA TYR A 259 4.70 -20.57 -2.52
C TYR A 259 4.44 -20.65 -4.02
N ASN A 260 3.24 -21.05 -4.42
CA ASN A 260 2.85 -21.11 -5.83
C ASN A 260 2.68 -19.72 -6.42
N LEU A 261 2.21 -18.77 -5.63
CA LEU A 261 2.03 -17.39 -6.06
C LEU A 261 3.36 -16.78 -6.52
N ILE A 262 4.42 -16.96 -5.75
CA ILE A 262 5.76 -16.47 -6.12
C ILE A 262 6.27 -17.11 -7.39
N ASP A 263 6.08 -18.40 -7.57
CA ASP A 263 6.48 -19.10 -8.80
C ASP A 263 5.72 -18.56 -10.02
N GLN A 264 4.42 -18.30 -9.88
CA GLN A 264 3.62 -17.66 -10.92
C GLN A 264 4.15 -16.27 -11.29
N TYR A 265 4.52 -15.44 -10.32
CA TYR A 265 5.12 -14.13 -10.59
C TYR A 265 6.42 -14.23 -11.38
N ARG A 266 7.28 -15.19 -11.07
CA ARG A 266 8.52 -15.41 -11.82
C ARG A 266 8.25 -15.85 -13.26
N ASP A 267 7.32 -16.76 -13.46
CA ASP A 267 6.95 -17.27 -14.78
C ASP A 267 6.30 -16.18 -15.65
N LEU A 268 5.64 -15.22 -15.01
CA LEU A 268 4.98 -14.10 -15.69
C LEU A 268 5.87 -12.87 -15.86
N GLU A 269 7.11 -12.88 -15.41
CA GLU A 269 8.03 -11.75 -15.48
C GLU A 269 8.07 -11.11 -16.88
N LYS A 270 8.23 -11.93 -17.92
CA LYS A 270 8.28 -11.45 -19.31
C LYS A 270 7.00 -10.74 -19.77
N TYR A 271 5.86 -11.06 -19.18
CA TYR A 271 4.56 -10.42 -19.48
C TYR A 271 4.29 -9.23 -18.58
N ASN A 272 5.05 -9.07 -17.51
CA ASN A 272 4.97 -7.97 -16.54
C ASN A 272 6.10 -6.94 -16.74
N ASN A 273 6.42 -6.59 -17.97
CA ASN A 273 7.50 -5.64 -18.28
C ASN A 273 8.88 -6.03 -17.72
N GLY A 274 9.11 -7.31 -17.51
CA GLY A 274 10.35 -7.82 -16.94
C GLY A 274 10.45 -7.68 -15.42
N TYR A 275 9.33 -7.66 -14.72
CA TYR A 275 9.30 -7.62 -13.25
C TYR A 275 8.56 -8.83 -12.67
N ALA A 276 9.23 -9.57 -11.81
CA ALA A 276 8.62 -10.47 -10.84
C ALA A 276 8.47 -9.66 -9.54
N TYR A 277 7.29 -9.12 -9.30
CA TYR A 277 7.04 -8.13 -8.26
C TYR A 277 5.78 -8.47 -7.47
N ASN A 278 5.82 -8.30 -6.16
CA ASN A 278 4.64 -8.35 -5.29
C ASN A 278 4.69 -7.23 -4.25
N MET A 279 3.54 -6.77 -3.87
CA MET A 279 3.34 -5.91 -2.71
C MET A 279 2.72 -6.72 -1.58
N MET A 280 3.36 -6.70 -0.43
CA MET A 280 2.80 -7.20 0.81
C MET A 280 2.36 -6.00 1.64
N PHE A 281 1.07 -5.75 1.68
CA PHE A 281 0.50 -4.68 2.49
C PHE A 281 -0.60 -5.23 3.39
N VAL A 282 -0.33 -5.24 4.67
CA VAL A 282 -1.29 -5.71 5.68
C VAL A 282 -1.44 -4.61 6.73
N GLY A 283 -2.53 -3.86 6.65
CA GLY A 283 -2.88 -2.89 7.67
C GLY A 283 -3.21 -3.57 9.01
N PRO A 284 -2.90 -2.95 10.15
CA PRO A 284 -3.20 -3.50 11.48
C PRO A 284 -4.67 -3.87 11.66
N GLY A 285 -5.57 -3.10 11.08
CA GLY A 285 -7.01 -3.39 11.13
C GLY A 285 -7.41 -4.74 10.53
N TRP A 286 -6.64 -5.26 9.57
CA TRP A 286 -6.91 -6.59 8.99
C TRP A 286 -6.45 -7.74 9.88
N MET A 287 -5.56 -7.47 10.81
CA MET A 287 -5.05 -8.43 11.78
C MET A 287 -5.76 -8.34 13.13
N ASN A 288 -6.71 -7.43 13.29
CA ASN A 288 -7.43 -7.26 14.52
C ASN A 288 -8.26 -8.52 14.86
N LYS A 289 -8.58 -8.67 16.17
CA LYS A 289 -9.25 -9.83 16.77
C LYS A 289 -10.56 -10.26 16.10
N MET A 290 -11.17 -9.39 15.32
CA MET A 290 -12.40 -9.66 14.58
C MET A 290 -12.20 -9.64 13.06
N GLY A 291 -11.00 -9.89 12.60
CA GLY A 291 -10.56 -9.74 11.22
C GLY A 291 -11.62 -10.03 10.17
N ARG A 292 -11.65 -9.25 9.10
CA ARG A 292 -12.61 -9.37 7.98
C ARG A 292 -12.67 -10.73 7.33
N TRP A 293 -11.67 -11.57 7.60
CA TRP A 293 -11.58 -12.93 7.10
C TRP A 293 -12.30 -13.96 7.98
N GLU A 294 -13.02 -13.51 9.00
CA GLU A 294 -13.62 -14.39 10.00
C GLU A 294 -12.60 -15.35 10.66
N ALA A 295 -11.33 -15.01 10.54
CA ALA A 295 -10.24 -15.80 11.09
C ALA A 295 -9.78 -15.26 12.46
N PRO A 296 -9.46 -16.11 13.40
CA PRO A 296 -8.93 -15.70 14.70
C PRO A 296 -7.62 -14.91 14.54
N TYR A 297 -7.43 -13.92 15.38
CA TYR A 297 -6.21 -13.09 15.38
C TYR A 297 -4.93 -13.93 15.42
N ASP A 298 -4.87 -14.94 16.27
CA ASP A 298 -3.69 -15.82 16.40
C ASP A 298 -3.36 -16.54 15.09
N LEU A 299 -4.37 -16.92 14.32
CA LEU A 299 -4.17 -17.52 13.01
C LEU A 299 -3.65 -16.51 11.99
N LEU A 300 -4.20 -15.29 11.98
CA LEU A 300 -3.73 -14.20 11.12
C LEU A 300 -2.29 -13.80 11.47
N LEU A 301 -1.98 -13.69 12.75
CA LEU A 301 -0.64 -13.39 13.23
C LEU A 301 0.36 -14.48 12.84
N LYS A 302 -0.01 -15.74 13.01
CA LYS A 302 0.80 -16.87 12.56
C LYS A 302 1.04 -16.82 11.05
N SER A 303 0.01 -16.59 10.28
CA SER A 303 0.11 -16.47 8.82
C SER A 303 1.06 -15.34 8.41
N TYR A 304 0.94 -14.19 9.03
CA TYR A 304 1.83 -13.06 8.79
C TYR A 304 3.29 -13.40 9.14
N SER A 305 3.51 -14.03 10.29
CA SER A 305 4.81 -14.48 10.73
C SER A 305 5.44 -15.49 9.76
N ASP A 306 4.65 -16.47 9.32
CA ASP A 306 5.09 -17.47 8.35
C ASP A 306 5.43 -16.84 6.99
N GLY A 307 4.67 -15.83 6.55
CA GLY A 307 4.95 -15.04 5.36
C GLY A 307 6.27 -14.26 5.44
N CYS A 308 6.49 -13.56 6.55
CA CYS A 308 7.76 -12.87 6.80
C CYS A 308 8.94 -13.85 6.81
N LYS A 309 8.78 -14.98 7.50
CA LYS A 309 9.80 -16.03 7.51
C LYS A 309 10.10 -16.56 6.10
N TYR A 310 9.08 -16.83 5.33
CA TYR A 310 9.25 -17.33 3.96
C TYR A 310 10.00 -16.34 3.07
N TYR A 311 9.62 -15.06 3.11
CA TYR A 311 10.34 -14.01 2.39
C TYR A 311 11.79 -13.85 2.89
N GLY A 312 12.00 -13.91 4.19
CA GLY A 312 13.33 -13.84 4.78
C GLY A 312 14.22 -15.02 4.33
N ASP A 313 13.67 -16.23 4.27
CA ASP A 313 14.39 -17.40 3.78
C ASP A 313 14.74 -17.28 2.28
N LEU A 314 13.79 -16.84 1.45
CA LEU A 314 14.06 -16.56 0.02
C LEU A 314 15.13 -15.48 -0.19
N LYS A 315 15.14 -14.45 0.68
CA LYS A 315 16.17 -13.41 0.65
C LYS A 315 17.54 -13.98 0.98
N LYS A 316 17.66 -14.81 2.02
CA LYS A 316 18.91 -15.51 2.38
C LYS A 316 19.40 -16.42 1.29
N GLU A 317 18.49 -17.07 0.56
CA GLU A 317 18.81 -17.90 -0.61
C GLU A 317 19.16 -17.09 -1.87
N GLY A 318 19.07 -15.76 -1.81
CA GLY A 318 19.34 -14.87 -2.94
C GLY A 318 18.26 -14.89 -4.03
N LYS A 319 17.09 -15.43 -3.74
CA LYS A 319 15.96 -15.53 -4.66
C LYS A 319 15.02 -14.33 -4.60
N LEU A 320 15.06 -13.56 -3.51
CA LEU A 320 14.22 -12.41 -3.26
C LEU A 320 15.06 -11.17 -2.93
N VAL A 321 14.56 -10.01 -3.30
CA VAL A 321 15.05 -8.71 -2.86
C VAL A 321 13.87 -7.95 -2.26
N ASP A 322 14.00 -7.56 -1.02
CA ASP A 322 13.10 -6.60 -0.38
C ASP A 322 13.57 -5.19 -0.71
N MET A 323 12.73 -4.44 -1.37
CA MET A 323 12.96 -3.04 -1.68
C MET A 323 11.92 -2.19 -0.97
N THR A 324 12.32 -1.05 -0.46
CA THR A 324 11.37 -0.01 -0.09
C THR A 324 10.73 0.58 -1.37
N MET A 325 9.66 1.35 -1.23
CA MET A 325 8.99 1.91 -2.40
C MET A 325 9.91 2.84 -3.19
N SER A 326 10.68 3.70 -2.52
CA SER A 326 11.62 4.61 -3.19
C SER A 326 12.78 3.87 -3.84
N GLU A 327 13.36 2.86 -3.18
CA GLU A 327 14.39 2.00 -3.78
C GLU A 327 13.87 1.30 -5.04
N PHE A 328 12.62 0.85 -5.00
CA PHE A 328 12.00 0.21 -6.17
C PHE A 328 11.78 1.20 -7.31
N ALA A 329 11.37 2.43 -7.01
CA ALA A 329 11.24 3.48 -8.03
C ALA A 329 12.58 3.79 -8.70
N ASP A 330 13.66 3.91 -7.92
CA ASP A 330 15.01 4.12 -8.45
C ASP A 330 15.46 2.93 -9.30
N HIS A 331 15.22 1.70 -8.83
CA HIS A 331 15.49 0.48 -9.61
C HIS A 331 14.71 0.47 -10.93
N TYR A 332 13.43 0.82 -10.91
CA TYR A 332 12.58 0.89 -12.09
C TYR A 332 13.11 1.90 -13.11
N ARG A 333 13.39 3.14 -12.68
CA ARG A 333 13.90 4.21 -13.55
C ARG A 333 15.25 3.82 -14.16
N LYS A 334 16.16 3.27 -13.37
CA LYS A 334 17.46 2.78 -13.84
C LYS A 334 17.31 1.68 -14.89
N LYS A 335 16.45 0.69 -14.66
CA LYS A 335 16.19 -0.41 -15.61
C LYS A 335 15.59 0.08 -16.92
N LYS A 336 14.80 1.15 -16.88
CA LYS A 336 14.22 1.80 -18.07
C LYS A 336 15.16 2.80 -18.75
N GLY A 337 16.36 3.02 -18.24
CA GLY A 337 17.31 4.00 -18.77
C GLY A 337 16.86 5.45 -18.59
N ILE A 338 16.00 5.70 -17.62
CA ILE A 338 15.50 7.04 -17.28
C ILE A 338 16.44 7.62 -16.22
N THR A 339 17.27 8.58 -16.61
CA THR A 339 18.18 9.29 -15.70
C THR A 339 17.63 10.68 -15.40
N ASP A 340 17.74 11.09 -14.14
CA ASP A 340 17.29 12.43 -13.71
C ASP A 340 18.21 13.57 -14.21
N GLU A 341 19.35 13.23 -14.81
CA GLU A 341 20.36 14.20 -15.29
C GLU A 341 19.96 15.02 -16.53
N LYS A 342 18.75 14.82 -17.05
CA LYS A 342 18.22 15.53 -18.24
C LYS A 342 16.96 16.34 -17.97
N ARG A 343 16.74 16.77 -16.74
CA ARG A 343 15.64 17.68 -16.42
C ARG A 343 16.11 19.11 -16.22
#